data_aa30f17f507f1d18bc0fe6ae5e087560
#
_entry.id   aa30f17f507f1d18bc0fe6ae5e087560
#
_cell.length_a   1.000
_cell.length_b   1.000
_cell.length_c   1.000
_cell.angle_alpha   90.00
_cell.angle_beta   90.00
_cell.angle_gamma   90.00
#
_symmetry.space_group_name_H-M   'P 1'
#
loop_
_entity.id
_entity.type
_entity.pdbx_description
1 polymer ?
#
loop_
_entity_poly.entity_id
_entity_poly.type
_entity_poly.pdbx_seq_one_letter_code
_entity_poly.pdbx_strand_id
1 'polypeptide(L)' 'MNEKQLSELFKLNESNQTAEATFYEMQKGLTLIAKQAKYFYDQLVMQGFTEEQAMEFTMRTFNASNG' A
#
# COMPACT_ATOMS: atom_id res chain seq x y z
N MET A 1 5.69 3.04 10.00
CA MET A 1 6.28 4.35 10.31
C MET A 1 5.76 4.79 11.67
N ASN A 2 6.64 5.17 12.58
CA ASN A 2 6.21 5.63 13.89
C ASN A 2 5.88 7.13 13.86
N GLU A 3 5.30 7.63 14.96
CA GLU A 3 4.89 9.03 15.04
C GLU A 3 6.04 10.01 14.85
N LYS A 4 7.22 9.69 15.34
CA LYS A 4 8.39 10.55 15.22
C LYS A 4 8.82 10.67 13.76
N GLN A 5 8.87 9.56 13.04
CA GLN A 5 9.23 9.55 11.62
C GLN A 5 8.21 10.32 10.79
N LEU A 6 6.93 10.14 11.12
CA LEU A 6 5.86 10.85 10.43
C LEU A 6 5.94 12.35 10.68
N SER A 7 6.23 12.75 11.92
CA SER A 7 6.38 14.15 12.29
C SER A 7 7.56 14.80 11.55
N GLU A 8 8.68 14.09 11.46
CA GLU A 8 9.85 14.57 10.71
C GLU A 8 9.54 14.72 9.22
N LEU A 9 8.77 13.79 8.67
CA LEU A 9 8.35 13.87 7.27
C LEU A 9 7.47 15.10 7.02
N PHE A 10 6.55 15.39 7.93
CA PHE A 10 5.70 16.57 7.82
C PHE A 10 6.50 17.87 7.91
N LYS A 11 7.50 17.93 8.77
CA LYS A 11 8.37 19.09 8.87
C LYS A 11 9.15 19.32 7.58
N LEU A 12 9.64 18.28 6.95
CA LEU A 12 10.29 18.37 5.66
C LEU A 12 9.33 18.89 4.60
N ASN A 13 8.10 18.39 4.61
CA ASN A 13 7.08 18.82 3.66
C ASN A 13 6.71 20.27 3.80
N GLU A 14 6.68 20.79 5.01
CA GLU A 14 6.37 22.20 5.26
C GLU A 14 7.43 23.14 4.67
N SER A 15 8.67 22.68 4.61
CA SER A 15 9.78 23.48 4.14
C SER A 15 10.19 23.23 2.70
N ASN A 16 9.59 22.23 2.02
CA ASN A 16 10.05 21.80 0.71
C ASN A 16 8.89 21.29 -0.16
N GLN A 17 8.59 22.02 -1.23
CA GLN A 17 7.53 21.66 -2.17
C GLN A 17 7.82 20.34 -2.90
N THR A 18 9.09 20.01 -3.12
CA THR A 18 9.49 18.75 -3.73
C THR A 18 9.12 17.58 -2.82
N ALA A 19 9.27 17.74 -1.50
CA ALA A 19 8.88 16.72 -0.55
C ALA A 19 7.37 16.52 -0.53
N GLU A 20 6.58 17.59 -0.66
CA GLU A 20 5.13 17.48 -0.80
C GLU A 20 4.72 16.72 -2.04
N ALA A 21 5.34 17.02 -3.18
CA ALA A 21 5.06 16.34 -4.43
C ALA A 21 5.41 14.85 -4.32
N THR A 22 6.53 14.52 -3.69
CA THR A 22 6.95 13.15 -3.47
C THR A 22 5.95 12.40 -2.59
N PHE A 23 5.49 13.05 -1.51
CA PHE A 23 4.51 12.46 -0.61
C PHE A 23 3.19 12.17 -1.35
N TYR A 24 2.76 13.10 -2.18
CA TYR A 24 1.54 12.94 -2.97
C TYR A 24 1.66 11.76 -3.95
N GLU A 25 2.80 11.64 -4.62
CA GLU A 25 3.06 10.51 -5.52
C GLU A 25 3.09 9.18 -4.76
N MET A 26 3.65 9.16 -3.56
CA MET A 26 3.64 7.97 -2.72
C MET A 26 2.21 7.55 -2.35
N GLN A 27 1.34 8.52 -2.04
CA GLN A 27 -0.06 8.22 -1.76
C GLN A 27 -0.76 7.60 -2.95
N LYS A 28 -0.51 8.12 -4.14
CA LYS A 28 -1.07 7.55 -5.38
C LYS A 28 -0.59 6.12 -5.58
N GLY A 29 0.70 5.87 -5.33
CA GLY A 29 1.28 4.54 -5.45
C GLY A 29 0.65 3.54 -4.49
N LEU A 30 0.45 3.95 -3.24
CA LEU A 30 -0.19 3.10 -2.24
C LEU A 30 -1.64 2.80 -2.59
N THR A 31 -2.37 3.80 -3.10
CA THR A 31 -3.74 3.60 -3.55
C THR A 31 -3.80 2.59 -4.69
N LEU A 32 -2.88 2.69 -5.64
CA LEU A 32 -2.82 1.76 -6.76
C LEU A 32 -2.53 0.33 -6.28
N ILE A 33 -1.58 0.17 -5.36
CA ILE A 33 -1.27 -1.14 -4.78
C ILE A 33 -2.49 -1.72 -4.06
N ALA A 34 -3.21 -0.89 -3.31
CA ALA A 34 -4.42 -1.34 -2.62
C ALA A 34 -5.49 -1.81 -3.60
N LYS A 35 -5.67 -1.10 -4.70
CA LYS A 35 -6.61 -1.49 -5.76
C LYS A 35 -6.20 -2.82 -6.40
N GLN A 36 -4.92 -3.00 -6.65
CA GLN A 36 -4.39 -4.24 -7.22
C GLN A 36 -4.61 -5.41 -6.26
N ALA A 37 -4.36 -5.20 -4.97
CA ALA A 37 -4.55 -6.23 -3.96
C ALA A 37 -6.02 -6.65 -3.87
N LYS A 38 -6.94 -5.69 -3.89
CA LYS A 38 -8.37 -5.96 -3.86
C LYS A 38 -8.79 -6.74 -5.11
N TYR A 39 -8.34 -6.33 -6.27
CA TYR A 39 -8.63 -7.00 -7.52
C TYR A 39 -8.13 -8.44 -7.49
N PHE A 40 -6.90 -8.66 -7.04
CA PHE A 40 -6.31 -9.98 -6.93
C PHE A 40 -7.14 -10.88 -6.01
N TYR A 41 -7.52 -10.36 -4.84
CA TYR A 41 -8.37 -11.08 -3.89
C TYR A 41 -9.70 -11.48 -4.54
N ASP A 42 -10.36 -10.54 -5.20
CA ASP A 42 -11.65 -10.78 -5.83
C ASP A 42 -11.53 -11.83 -6.93
N GLN A 43 -10.45 -11.80 -7.71
CA GLN A 43 -10.22 -12.80 -8.74
C GLN A 43 -10.05 -14.20 -8.16
N LEU A 44 -9.35 -14.33 -7.04
CA LEU A 44 -9.20 -15.62 -6.37
C LEU A 44 -10.54 -16.18 -5.92
N VAL A 45 -11.37 -15.34 -5.30
CA VAL A 45 -12.71 -15.76 -4.86
C VAL A 45 -13.55 -16.18 -6.07
N MET A 46 -13.49 -15.43 -7.16
CA MET A 46 -14.21 -15.76 -8.39
C MET A 46 -13.77 -17.10 -8.98
N GLN A 47 -12.51 -17.47 -8.81
CA GLN A 47 -11.98 -18.74 -9.30
C GLN A 47 -12.30 -19.92 -8.37
N GLY A 48 -12.98 -19.67 -7.27
CA GLY A 48 -13.43 -20.74 -6.38
C GLY A 48 -12.62 -20.89 -5.09
N PHE A 49 -11.64 -20.05 -4.85
CA PHE A 49 -10.94 -20.08 -3.57
C PHE A 49 -11.84 -19.55 -2.47
N THR A 50 -11.69 -20.08 -1.25
CA THR A 50 -12.42 -19.52 -0.10
C THR A 50 -11.88 -18.14 0.23
N GLU A 51 -12.67 -17.36 0.98
CA GLU A 51 -12.24 -16.04 1.42
C GLU A 51 -10.94 -16.11 2.22
N GLU A 52 -10.82 -17.13 3.08
CA GLU A 52 -9.59 -17.33 3.86
C GLU A 52 -8.39 -17.62 2.98
N GLN A 53 -8.57 -18.50 1.99
CA GLN A 53 -7.49 -18.82 1.04
C GLN A 53 -7.12 -17.61 0.20
N ALA A 54 -8.12 -16.88 -0.27
CA ALA A 54 -7.89 -15.68 -1.08
C ALA A 54 -7.13 -14.61 -0.27
N MET A 55 -7.51 -14.43 0.99
CA MET A 55 -6.81 -13.48 1.87
C MET A 55 -5.37 -13.91 2.10
N GLU A 56 -5.14 -15.19 2.37
CA GLU A 56 -3.80 -15.70 2.60
C GLU A 56 -2.91 -15.52 1.37
N PHE A 57 -3.39 -15.90 0.19
CA PHE A 57 -2.64 -15.72 -1.04
C PHE A 57 -2.35 -14.25 -1.33
N THR A 58 -3.34 -13.39 -1.10
CA THR A 58 -3.18 -11.95 -1.31
C THR A 58 -2.10 -11.40 -0.38
N MET A 59 -2.16 -11.74 0.90
CA MET A 59 -1.16 -11.28 1.88
C MET A 59 0.24 -11.76 1.51
N ARG A 60 0.39 -13.01 1.13
CA ARG A 60 1.70 -13.55 0.75
C ARG A 60 2.25 -12.86 -0.49
N THR A 61 1.39 -12.60 -1.47
CA THR A 61 1.82 -11.98 -2.72
C THR A 61 2.30 -10.56 -2.51
N PHE A 62 1.56 -9.78 -1.72
CA PHE A 62 1.87 -8.36 -1.54
C PHE A 62 2.85 -8.09 -0.40
N ASN A 63 2.92 -8.97 0.60
CA ASN A 63 3.91 -8.84 1.68
C ASN A 63 5.29 -9.29 1.24
N ALA A 64 5.38 -10.28 0.35
CA ALA A 64 6.66 -10.78 -0.12
C ALA A 64 7.49 -9.70 -0.80
N SER A 65 6.85 -8.69 -1.39
CA SER A 65 7.54 -7.60 -2.06
C SER A 65 8.13 -6.57 -1.08
N ASN A 66 7.79 -6.68 0.21
CA ASN A 66 8.26 -5.78 1.26
C ASN A 66 9.33 -6.43 2.16
N GLY A 67 9.57 -7.70 1.96
CA GLY A 67 10.44 -8.49 2.82
C GLY A 67 11.91 -8.46 2.49
#